data_16df5f7a999b800eec6fd654de9e686f
#
_entry.id   16df5f7a999b800eec6fd654de9e686f
#
_cell.length_a   1.000
_cell.length_b   1.000
_cell.length_c   1.000
_cell.angle_alpha   90.00
_cell.angle_beta   90.00
_cell.angle_gamma   90.00
#
_symmetry.space_group_name_H-M   'P 1'
#
loop_
_entity.id
_entity.type
_entity.pdbx_description
1 polymer ?
#
loop_
_entity_poly.entity_id
_entity_poly.type
_entity_poly.pdbx_seq_one_letter_code
_entity_poly.pdbx_strand_id
1 'polypeptide(L)'
;SMKKLVITTILSIICYVTFAQSASHFEICPEQPLQVMEHFSASDAWSMHIIGKWPQEKQNQVADWLFSTENDANGKPMGIGLSLWRFNVGAGSTEQGEASQIGSPWMRTECFLQPDGSYNWNKQQGQRNFLRLAKERGVNKFLAFLNSPPVYFTQNGLATNTGRDGTLNLKEEHYEDFAHFLANVIKGVEEKDGIKFDYLSPFNEPDGHWNWIGPKQEGTPATKKEIARAVRLISKEFVKEDIDTEITICESSDYRCMFSTHMTNHERGYEIQSFFSPDSVDTYLGNTPNVSRLIAGHSYWTNTPLNSLRNYRRQLRDTLDKYKVDFWQTETCIMGNDEEIGGGGGFDRTMKTALYVARIIHHDIVYAGARSWQWWRAIGGDYKDGLIREYTNPDLQDGRVEDSKLMWILGNYSRFIRPGAVRMTIAATDKSGQIIPEGDTDQKGLMCSAYRNTNGQWVMVVINYADQEQECTFRVNDPKVKSWQGYRTSDTPGEDLLPIKKLNKRQPAVIPARSVTTFVSEN
;
A
#
# COMPACT_ATOMS: atom_id res chain seq x y z
N SER A 1 -70.36 -44.55 -14.36
CA SER A 1 -69.62 -43.40 -13.77
C SER A 1 -68.27 -43.86 -13.29
N MET A 2 -67.22 -43.62 -14.11
CA MET A 2 -65.87 -43.93 -13.74
C MET A 2 -65.22 -42.71 -13.04
N LYS A 3 -64.84 -42.88 -11.78
CA LYS A 3 -64.05 -41.87 -11.05
C LYS A 3 -62.61 -42.02 -11.46
N LYS A 4 -62.05 -41.00 -12.13
CA LYS A 4 -60.60 -40.91 -12.37
C LYS A 4 -59.88 -40.48 -11.10
N LEU A 5 -59.04 -41.34 -10.61
CA LEU A 5 -58.10 -41.05 -9.50
C LEU A 5 -56.90 -40.31 -10.09
N VAL A 6 -56.74 -39.04 -9.72
CA VAL A 6 -55.56 -38.26 -10.06
C VAL A 6 -54.56 -38.43 -8.91
N ILE A 7 -53.48 -39.17 -9.17
CA ILE A 7 -52.34 -39.27 -8.25
C ILE A 7 -51.42 -38.11 -8.56
N THR A 8 -51.38 -37.13 -7.65
CA THR A 8 -50.42 -36.03 -7.70
C THR A 8 -49.13 -36.48 -7.03
N THR A 9 -48.12 -36.76 -7.80
CA THR A 9 -46.79 -37.07 -7.29
C THR A 9 -46.12 -35.75 -6.92
N ILE A 10 -45.97 -35.48 -5.62
CA ILE A 10 -45.18 -34.34 -5.13
C ILE A 10 -43.72 -34.75 -5.20
N LEU A 11 -42.96 -34.20 -6.15
CA LEU A 11 -41.52 -34.31 -6.23
C LEU A 11 -40.94 -33.36 -5.19
N SER A 12 -40.51 -33.88 -4.06
CA SER A 12 -39.73 -33.12 -3.07
C SER A 12 -38.31 -32.94 -3.62
N ILE A 13 -38.00 -31.75 -4.13
CA ILE A 13 -36.65 -31.37 -4.47
C ILE A 13 -35.93 -31.10 -3.14
N ILE A 14 -35.14 -32.06 -2.67
CA ILE A 14 -34.23 -31.85 -1.56
C ILE A 14 -33.03 -31.08 -2.15
N CYS A 15 -33.00 -29.76 -1.93
CA CYS A 15 -31.81 -28.97 -2.16
C CYS A 15 -30.76 -29.39 -1.13
N TYR A 16 -29.80 -30.19 -1.54
CA TYR A 16 -28.59 -30.38 -0.74
C TYR A 16 -27.80 -29.07 -0.81
N VAL A 17 -27.87 -28.28 0.24
CA VAL A 17 -26.93 -27.18 0.46
C VAL A 17 -25.62 -27.85 0.85
N THR A 18 -24.76 -28.07 -0.12
CA THR A 18 -23.36 -28.46 0.15
C THR A 18 -22.66 -27.24 0.72
N PHE A 19 -22.48 -27.21 2.04
CA PHE A 19 -21.54 -26.27 2.65
C PHE A 19 -20.15 -26.59 2.09
N ALA A 20 -19.49 -25.60 1.47
CA ALA A 20 -18.10 -25.73 1.07
C ALA A 20 -17.28 -26.07 2.34
N GLN A 21 -16.52 -27.16 2.30
CA GLN A 21 -15.65 -27.54 3.40
C GLN A 21 -14.52 -26.52 3.51
N SER A 22 -14.28 -26.00 4.72
CA SER A 22 -13.20 -25.07 4.99
C SER A 22 -11.89 -25.83 5.16
N ALA A 23 -10.79 -25.24 4.70
CA ALA A 23 -9.46 -25.75 4.95
C ALA A 23 -9.13 -25.63 6.44
N SER A 24 -8.45 -26.65 6.99
CA SER A 24 -8.01 -26.68 8.37
C SER A 24 -6.53 -27.04 8.53
N HIS A 25 -5.89 -27.50 7.45
CA HIS A 25 -4.47 -27.77 7.42
C HIS A 25 -3.81 -27.06 6.25
N PHE A 26 -2.67 -26.42 6.52
CA PHE A 26 -1.91 -25.62 5.56
C PHE A 26 -0.48 -26.13 5.50
N GLU A 27 -0.12 -26.70 4.35
CA GLU A 27 1.23 -27.18 4.08
C GLU A 27 1.98 -26.12 3.26
N ILE A 28 3.05 -25.58 3.82
CA ILE A 28 3.93 -24.67 3.08
C ILE A 28 4.77 -25.50 2.13
N CYS A 29 4.76 -25.14 0.83
CA CYS A 29 5.48 -25.86 -0.21
C CYS A 29 6.82 -25.16 -0.50
N PRO A 30 7.95 -25.60 0.08
CA PRO A 30 9.22 -24.89 -0.02
C PRO A 30 9.83 -24.90 -1.41
N GLU A 31 9.34 -25.76 -2.30
CA GLU A 31 9.81 -25.89 -3.69
C GLU A 31 8.93 -25.15 -4.70
N GLN A 32 7.93 -24.39 -4.21
CA GLN A 32 7.01 -23.63 -5.06
C GLN A 32 7.03 -22.16 -4.68
N PRO A 33 8.15 -21.46 -4.99
CA PRO A 33 8.25 -20.03 -4.71
C PRO A 33 7.36 -19.22 -5.64
N LEU A 34 6.85 -18.12 -5.11
CA LEU A 34 6.03 -17.13 -5.78
C LEU A 34 6.80 -15.79 -5.84
N GLN A 35 6.13 -14.66 -5.67
CA GLN A 35 6.82 -13.38 -5.79
C GLN A 35 7.80 -13.10 -4.63
N VAL A 36 8.83 -12.33 -4.95
CA VAL A 36 9.72 -11.74 -3.95
C VAL A 36 9.04 -10.51 -3.35
N MET A 37 8.95 -10.46 -2.03
CA MET A 37 8.43 -9.30 -1.32
C MET A 37 9.52 -8.25 -1.17
N GLU A 38 9.17 -7.00 -1.46
CA GLU A 38 10.12 -5.89 -1.39
C GLU A 38 9.85 -5.02 -0.17
N HIS A 39 8.72 -4.30 -0.12
CA HIS A 39 8.51 -3.31 0.93
C HIS A 39 7.08 -3.22 1.42
N PHE A 40 6.96 -2.87 2.70
CA PHE A 40 5.75 -2.30 3.29
C PHE A 40 6.04 -0.86 3.67
N SER A 41 5.10 0.05 3.42
CA SER A 41 5.32 1.48 3.58
C SER A 41 4.04 2.22 3.93
N ALA A 42 4.20 3.50 4.19
CA ALA A 42 3.13 4.49 4.29
C ALA A 42 3.68 5.84 3.80
N SER A 43 2.79 6.79 3.52
CA SER A 43 3.17 8.12 3.06
C SER A 43 3.30 9.10 4.23
N ASP A 44 4.20 10.07 4.07
CA ASP A 44 4.36 11.22 4.97
C ASP A 44 3.30 12.31 4.74
N ALA A 45 2.59 12.26 3.63
CA ALA A 45 1.57 13.25 3.29
C ALA A 45 0.40 13.15 4.28
N TRP A 46 -0.12 14.19 4.74
CA TRP A 46 0.48 15.55 4.73
C TRP A 46 0.98 15.88 6.12
N SER A 47 0.64 15.04 7.07
CA SER A 47 0.76 15.30 8.51
C SER A 47 2.18 15.58 8.96
N MET A 48 3.18 15.02 8.27
CA MET A 48 4.57 15.16 8.72
C MET A 48 5.12 16.58 8.56
N HIS A 49 4.54 17.41 7.69
CA HIS A 49 4.97 18.80 7.60
C HIS A 49 4.61 19.61 8.85
N ILE A 50 3.66 19.14 9.65
CA ILE A 50 3.27 19.73 10.93
C ILE A 50 3.88 18.92 12.08
N ILE A 51 3.56 17.63 12.16
CA ILE A 51 3.98 16.75 13.27
C ILE A 51 5.49 16.56 13.29
N GLY A 52 6.13 16.60 12.14
CA GLY A 52 7.59 16.56 12.03
C GLY A 52 8.32 17.76 12.65
N LYS A 53 7.59 18.77 13.13
CA LYS A 53 8.10 19.92 13.89
C LYS A 53 7.65 19.96 15.33
N TRP A 54 6.92 18.97 15.79
CA TRP A 54 6.51 18.85 17.19
C TRP A 54 7.71 18.57 18.11
N PRO A 55 7.55 18.60 19.43
CA PRO A 55 8.60 18.23 20.36
C PRO A 55 9.25 16.89 19.98
N GLN A 56 10.58 16.83 20.10
CA GLN A 56 11.39 15.70 19.63
C GLN A 56 10.93 14.35 20.19
N GLU A 57 10.52 14.31 21.45
CA GLU A 57 10.03 13.07 22.07
C GLU A 57 8.80 12.49 21.37
N LYS A 58 7.92 13.34 20.85
CA LYS A 58 6.72 12.91 20.13
C LYS A 58 7.04 12.47 18.72
N GLN A 59 7.96 13.16 18.05
CA GLN A 59 8.49 12.69 16.78
C GLN A 59 9.13 11.32 16.93
N ASN A 60 9.93 11.11 17.98
CA ASN A 60 10.57 9.82 18.26
C ASN A 60 9.53 8.72 18.52
N GLN A 61 8.47 9.01 19.26
CA GLN A 61 7.41 8.04 19.52
C GLN A 61 6.75 7.58 18.20
N VAL A 62 6.40 8.52 17.34
CA VAL A 62 5.81 8.20 16.02
C VAL A 62 6.79 7.40 15.17
N ALA A 63 8.04 7.82 15.13
CA ALA A 63 9.08 7.13 14.35
C ALA A 63 9.34 5.72 14.86
N ASP A 64 9.34 5.51 16.17
CA ASP A 64 9.47 4.17 16.76
C ASP A 64 8.32 3.27 16.33
N TRP A 65 7.10 3.75 16.43
CA TRP A 65 5.93 2.98 15.98
C TRP A 65 6.00 2.58 14.51
N LEU A 66 6.40 3.51 13.65
CA LEU A 66 6.42 3.26 12.20
C LEU A 66 7.63 2.43 11.75
N PHE A 67 8.81 2.66 12.32
CA PHE A 67 10.06 2.18 11.72
C PHE A 67 10.84 1.19 12.57
N SER A 68 10.65 1.15 13.88
CA SER A 68 11.46 0.30 14.75
C SER A 68 11.30 -1.18 14.41
N THR A 69 12.42 -1.88 14.34
CA THR A 69 12.50 -3.34 14.26
C THR A 69 12.92 -3.97 15.59
N GLU A 70 13.03 -3.17 16.64
CA GLU A 70 13.42 -3.62 17.96
C GLU A 70 12.23 -4.14 18.77
N ASN A 71 12.52 -4.96 19.76
CA ASN A 71 11.56 -5.44 20.73
C ASN A 71 11.81 -4.77 22.09
N ASP A 72 10.77 -4.67 22.90
CA ASP A 72 10.92 -4.28 24.31
C ASP A 72 11.49 -5.42 25.16
N ALA A 73 11.65 -5.18 26.47
CA ALA A 73 12.18 -6.16 27.40
C ALA A 73 11.37 -7.46 27.49
N ASN A 74 10.10 -7.42 27.09
CA ASN A 74 9.20 -8.57 27.09
C ASN A 74 9.10 -9.27 25.74
N GLY A 75 9.91 -8.86 24.76
CA GLY A 75 9.93 -9.42 23.42
C GLY A 75 8.82 -8.89 22.50
N LYS A 76 8.06 -7.89 22.95
CA LYS A 76 7.01 -7.26 22.14
C LYS A 76 7.64 -6.24 21.18
N PRO A 77 7.31 -6.28 19.88
CA PRO A 77 7.77 -5.27 18.92
C PRO A 77 7.40 -3.84 19.35
N MET A 78 8.37 -2.95 19.29
CA MET A 78 8.19 -1.53 19.60
C MET A 78 7.52 -0.77 18.46
N GLY A 79 7.63 -1.30 17.25
CA GLY A 79 7.07 -0.71 16.05
C GLY A 79 6.80 -1.73 14.97
N ILE A 80 6.30 -1.26 13.84
CA ILE A 80 5.90 -2.13 12.73
C ILE A 80 7.00 -2.33 11.68
N GLY A 81 8.15 -1.67 11.82
CA GLY A 81 9.32 -1.93 10.99
C GLY A 81 9.11 -1.68 9.51
N LEU A 82 8.40 -0.61 9.12
CA LEU A 82 8.29 -0.25 7.72
C LEU A 82 9.69 -0.18 7.09
N SER A 83 9.85 -0.71 5.89
CA SER A 83 11.15 -0.82 5.21
C SER A 83 11.35 0.18 4.10
N LEU A 84 10.31 0.92 3.74
CA LEU A 84 10.30 2.00 2.76
C LEU A 84 9.53 3.17 3.36
N TRP A 85 9.93 4.38 3.00
CA TRP A 85 9.18 5.58 3.36
C TRP A 85 8.86 6.38 2.11
N ARG A 86 7.59 6.79 1.97
CA ARG A 86 7.08 7.49 0.79
C ARG A 86 6.95 8.97 1.09
N PHE A 87 7.82 9.77 0.49
CA PHE A 87 7.98 11.21 0.70
C PHE A 87 7.25 12.01 -0.38
N ASN A 88 6.37 12.91 0.04
CA ASN A 88 5.67 13.80 -0.90
C ASN A 88 6.52 15.03 -1.22
N VAL A 89 6.89 15.17 -2.48
CA VAL A 89 7.57 16.37 -2.99
C VAL A 89 6.52 17.43 -3.31
N GLY A 90 6.55 18.54 -2.60
CA GLY A 90 5.53 19.57 -2.69
C GLY A 90 5.65 20.48 -3.91
N ALA A 91 4.53 21.03 -4.33
CA ALA A 91 4.41 21.89 -5.50
C ALA A 91 4.35 23.40 -5.18
N GLY A 92 4.18 23.77 -3.91
CA GLY A 92 4.18 25.17 -3.48
C GLY A 92 2.81 25.73 -3.11
N SER A 93 1.83 24.92 -2.87
CA SER A 93 0.50 25.39 -2.43
C SER A 93 0.53 26.03 -1.04
N THR A 94 1.49 25.65 -0.18
CA THR A 94 1.67 26.33 1.11
C THR A 94 2.04 27.79 0.93
N GLU A 95 2.99 28.10 0.04
CA GLU A 95 3.43 29.46 -0.24
C GLU A 95 2.32 30.32 -0.85
N GLN A 96 1.43 29.70 -1.61
CA GLN A 96 0.26 30.38 -2.17
C GLN A 96 -0.84 30.67 -1.15
N GLY A 97 -0.88 29.90 -0.05
CA GLY A 97 -1.91 30.05 0.97
C GLY A 97 -3.32 29.84 0.42
N GLU A 98 -4.25 30.76 0.69
CA GLU A 98 -5.62 30.68 0.19
C GLU A 98 -5.72 30.78 -1.32
N ALA A 99 -4.77 31.47 -1.96
CA ALA A 99 -4.70 31.55 -3.43
C ALA A 99 -4.45 30.20 -4.09
N SER A 100 -3.96 29.20 -3.34
CA SER A 100 -3.83 27.82 -3.82
C SER A 100 -5.17 27.16 -4.12
N GLN A 101 -6.27 27.69 -3.59
CA GLN A 101 -7.63 27.15 -3.60
C GLN A 101 -7.79 25.88 -2.74
N ILE A 102 -6.77 25.48 -1.99
CA ILE A 102 -6.82 24.39 -1.04
C ILE A 102 -7.16 25.00 0.34
N GLY A 103 -8.32 24.66 0.90
CA GLY A 103 -8.84 25.29 2.11
C GLY A 103 -8.07 24.94 3.38
N SER A 104 -7.60 23.70 3.51
CA SER A 104 -6.91 23.24 4.71
C SER A 104 -5.39 23.40 4.60
N PRO A 105 -4.75 24.10 5.55
CA PRO A 105 -3.28 24.15 5.60
C PRO A 105 -2.60 22.79 5.70
N TRP A 106 -3.29 21.78 6.26
CA TRP A 106 -2.79 20.41 6.33
C TRP A 106 -2.54 19.80 4.95
N MET A 107 -3.36 20.16 3.96
CA MET A 107 -3.35 19.61 2.61
C MET A 107 -2.49 20.39 1.63
N ARG A 108 -1.85 21.48 2.09
CA ARG A 108 -0.91 22.28 1.30
C ARG A 108 0.50 21.77 1.50
N THR A 109 1.35 21.95 0.49
CA THR A 109 2.77 21.54 0.58
C THR A 109 3.68 22.68 0.16
N GLU A 110 4.87 22.73 0.77
CA GLU A 110 5.92 23.65 0.39
C GLU A 110 6.68 23.12 -0.85
N CYS A 111 7.37 24.01 -1.56
CA CYS A 111 8.21 23.65 -2.71
C CYS A 111 9.67 24.06 -2.46
N PHE A 112 10.61 23.17 -2.78
CA PHE A 112 12.03 23.50 -2.73
C PHE A 112 12.41 24.56 -3.74
N LEU A 113 11.79 24.54 -4.94
CA LEU A 113 12.00 25.55 -5.97
C LEU A 113 11.34 26.87 -5.57
N GLN A 114 12.09 27.96 -5.70
CA GLN A 114 11.62 29.32 -5.40
C GLN A 114 11.22 30.05 -6.67
N PRO A 115 10.45 31.17 -6.56
CA PRO A 115 10.01 31.93 -7.72
C PRO A 115 11.14 32.46 -8.64
N ASP A 116 12.31 32.70 -8.06
CA ASP A 116 13.48 33.19 -8.81
C ASP A 116 14.32 32.10 -9.46
N GLY A 117 13.88 30.83 -9.35
CA GLY A 117 14.61 29.67 -9.86
C GLY A 117 15.67 29.09 -8.94
N SER A 118 15.91 29.70 -7.78
CA SER A 118 16.78 29.14 -6.75
C SER A 118 16.07 28.04 -5.96
N TYR A 119 16.83 27.29 -5.17
CA TYR A 119 16.31 26.24 -4.30
C TYR A 119 16.48 26.63 -2.84
N ASN A 120 15.44 26.41 -2.05
CA ASN A 120 15.51 26.54 -0.60
C ASN A 120 15.37 25.16 0.07
N TRP A 121 16.50 24.59 0.45
CA TRP A 121 16.56 23.25 1.06
C TRP A 121 16.09 23.22 2.52
N ASN A 122 15.71 24.37 3.09
CA ASN A 122 15.08 24.42 4.40
C ASN A 122 13.56 24.17 4.35
N LYS A 123 12.98 24.16 3.14
CA LYS A 123 11.57 23.82 2.95
C LYS A 123 11.31 22.33 3.30
N GLN A 124 10.05 22.01 3.53
CA GLN A 124 9.59 20.67 3.89
C GLN A 124 10.31 20.10 5.13
N GLN A 125 10.62 20.95 6.09
CA GLN A 125 11.42 20.63 7.27
C GLN A 125 10.86 19.45 8.07
N GLY A 126 9.55 19.44 8.35
CA GLY A 126 8.94 18.35 9.12
C GLY A 126 9.03 17.00 8.40
N GLN A 127 8.78 17.00 7.10
CA GLN A 127 8.90 15.80 6.27
C GLN A 127 10.36 15.32 6.20
N ARG A 128 11.31 16.23 6.06
CA ARG A 128 12.74 15.91 6.05
C ARG A 128 13.21 15.36 7.38
N ASN A 129 12.68 15.84 8.50
CA ASN A 129 12.96 15.27 9.83
C ASN A 129 12.58 13.79 9.87
N PHE A 130 11.44 13.41 9.28
CA PHE A 130 11.00 12.00 9.25
C PHE A 130 11.83 11.13 8.29
N LEU A 131 12.41 11.68 7.25
CA LEU A 131 13.41 10.95 6.45
C LEU A 131 14.59 10.52 7.32
N ARG A 132 15.13 11.43 8.13
CA ARG A 132 16.25 11.14 9.02
C ARG A 132 15.86 10.17 10.14
N LEU A 133 14.71 10.37 10.77
CA LEU A 133 14.20 9.47 11.81
C LEU A 133 13.98 8.05 11.29
N ALA A 134 13.49 7.93 10.05
CA ALA A 134 13.34 6.63 9.39
C ALA A 134 14.71 5.96 9.16
N LYS A 135 15.67 6.70 8.62
CA LYS A 135 17.02 6.18 8.38
C LYS A 135 17.71 5.74 9.65
N GLU A 136 17.60 6.52 10.73
CA GLU A 136 18.14 6.19 12.04
C GLU A 136 17.59 4.87 12.59
N ARG A 137 16.40 4.47 12.19
CA ARG A 137 15.72 3.24 12.62
C ARG A 137 15.84 2.09 11.62
N GLY A 138 16.72 2.22 10.64
CA GLY A 138 17.08 1.16 9.72
C GLY A 138 16.34 1.18 8.38
N VAL A 139 15.49 2.15 8.11
CA VAL A 139 14.92 2.33 6.77
C VAL A 139 16.02 2.77 5.81
N ASN A 140 16.24 2.00 4.76
CA ASN A 140 17.31 2.26 3.79
C ASN A 140 16.82 2.45 2.36
N LYS A 141 15.52 2.43 2.16
CA LYS A 141 14.88 2.70 0.87
C LYS A 141 13.85 3.81 1.01
N PHE A 142 13.91 4.76 0.10
CA PHE A 142 13.05 5.95 0.11
C PHE A 142 12.46 6.18 -1.28
N LEU A 143 11.18 6.52 -1.31
CA LEU A 143 10.44 6.83 -2.53
C LEU A 143 9.96 8.27 -2.46
N ALA A 144 10.29 9.07 -3.48
CA ALA A 144 9.73 10.40 -3.67
C ALA A 144 8.56 10.32 -4.65
N PHE A 145 7.44 10.95 -4.31
CA PHE A 145 6.30 11.04 -5.22
C PHE A 145 5.76 12.46 -5.28
N LEU A 146 5.14 12.80 -6.40
CA LEU A 146 4.54 14.10 -6.64
C LEU A 146 3.05 13.97 -6.94
N ASN A 147 2.26 14.91 -6.40
CA ASN A 147 0.86 15.10 -6.81
C ASN A 147 0.73 16.10 -7.95
N SER A 148 1.66 17.04 -8.07
CA SER A 148 1.65 18.09 -9.08
C SER A 148 3.06 18.57 -9.38
N PRO A 149 3.36 19.02 -10.62
CA PRO A 149 4.55 19.81 -10.86
C PRO A 149 4.52 21.10 -10.02
N PRO A 150 5.69 21.73 -9.75
CA PRO A 150 5.73 23.04 -9.11
C PRO A 150 4.79 24.04 -9.76
N VAL A 151 4.13 24.86 -8.95
CA VAL A 151 3.15 25.85 -9.43
C VAL A 151 3.71 26.79 -10.50
N TYR A 152 5.03 27.02 -10.50
CA TYR A 152 5.71 27.85 -11.47
C TYR A 152 5.72 27.26 -12.89
N PHE A 153 5.47 25.95 -13.00
CA PHE A 153 5.47 25.21 -14.27
C PHE A 153 4.07 24.84 -14.75
N THR A 154 3.06 25.00 -13.89
CA THR A 154 1.70 24.57 -14.23
C THR A 154 1.00 25.56 -15.16
N GLN A 155 0.07 25.06 -15.97
CA GLN A 155 -0.66 25.87 -16.94
C GLN A 155 -1.58 26.91 -16.29
N ASN A 156 -2.20 26.56 -15.15
CA ASN A 156 -3.08 27.45 -14.42
C ASN A 156 -2.38 28.20 -13.27
N GLY A 157 -1.09 27.99 -13.06
CA GLY A 157 -0.34 28.59 -11.95
C GLY A 157 -0.67 28.03 -10.58
N LEU A 158 -1.42 26.90 -10.52
CA LEU A 158 -1.85 26.24 -9.31
C LEU A 158 -1.30 24.81 -9.25
N ALA A 159 -1.28 24.24 -8.06
CA ALA A 159 -0.97 22.82 -7.86
C ALA A 159 -2.22 21.93 -7.97
N THR A 160 -3.37 22.53 -8.24
CA THR A 160 -4.63 21.84 -8.47
C THR A 160 -4.99 21.92 -9.96
N ASN A 161 -5.86 21.01 -10.40
CA ASN A 161 -6.33 20.99 -11.78
C ASN A 161 -7.64 21.79 -11.98
N THR A 162 -7.93 22.72 -11.11
CA THR A 162 -9.15 23.52 -11.13
C THR A 162 -9.37 24.20 -12.47
N GLY A 163 -10.56 24.03 -13.05
CA GLY A 163 -10.94 24.67 -14.29
C GLY A 163 -10.30 24.09 -15.55
N ARG A 164 -9.62 22.94 -15.43
CA ARG A 164 -8.91 22.30 -16.54
C ARG A 164 -9.57 20.97 -16.95
N ASP A 165 -9.12 20.44 -18.05
CA ASP A 165 -9.52 19.15 -18.58
C ASP A 165 -8.64 18.01 -18.03
N GLY A 166 -8.69 16.85 -18.67
CA GLY A 166 -7.94 15.66 -18.26
C GLY A 166 -6.50 15.60 -18.78
N THR A 167 -5.87 16.73 -19.09
CA THR A 167 -4.48 16.78 -19.55
C THR A 167 -3.54 17.23 -18.43
N LEU A 168 -2.26 16.89 -18.56
CA LEU A 168 -1.23 17.21 -17.59
C LEU A 168 -1.13 18.73 -17.38
N ASN A 169 -1.19 19.15 -16.13
CA ASN A 169 -1.06 20.55 -15.73
C ASN A 169 0.41 20.98 -15.73
N LEU A 170 1.00 20.95 -16.92
CA LEU A 170 2.39 21.31 -17.14
C LEU A 170 2.47 22.06 -18.46
N LYS A 171 3.06 23.26 -18.41
CA LYS A 171 3.27 24.06 -19.63
C LYS A 171 4.25 23.38 -20.58
N GLU A 172 3.99 23.49 -21.86
CA GLU A 172 4.80 22.86 -22.90
C GLU A 172 6.29 23.24 -22.78
N GLU A 173 6.59 24.49 -22.50
CA GLU A 173 7.95 25.00 -22.33
C GLU A 173 8.64 24.53 -21.04
N HIS A 174 7.93 23.90 -20.13
CA HIS A 174 8.46 23.51 -18.81
C HIS A 174 8.66 22.00 -18.61
N TYR A 175 8.50 21.18 -19.66
CA TYR A 175 8.73 19.72 -19.52
C TYR A 175 10.19 19.41 -19.15
N GLU A 176 11.15 20.06 -19.77
CA GLU A 176 12.56 19.88 -19.42
C GLU A 176 12.89 20.47 -18.06
N ASP A 177 12.31 21.62 -17.71
CA ASP A 177 12.45 22.22 -16.40
C ASP A 177 11.91 21.32 -15.29
N PHE A 178 10.82 20.61 -15.54
CA PHE A 178 10.27 19.65 -14.60
C PHE A 178 11.22 18.46 -14.37
N ALA A 179 11.82 17.93 -15.43
CA ALA A 179 12.83 16.87 -15.31
C ALA A 179 14.06 17.37 -14.52
N HIS A 180 14.49 18.58 -14.78
CA HIS A 180 15.61 19.22 -14.08
C HIS A 180 15.30 19.45 -12.60
N PHE A 181 14.09 19.89 -12.28
CA PHE A 181 13.60 20.02 -10.90
C PHE A 181 13.69 18.69 -10.13
N LEU A 182 13.23 17.60 -10.74
CA LEU A 182 13.25 16.28 -10.10
C LEU A 182 14.69 15.81 -9.82
N ALA A 183 15.60 15.99 -10.77
CA ALA A 183 17.00 15.68 -10.57
C ALA A 183 17.60 16.51 -9.43
N ASN A 184 17.30 17.80 -9.38
CA ASN A 184 17.78 18.68 -8.32
C ASN A 184 17.22 18.34 -6.94
N VAL A 185 15.96 17.94 -6.85
CA VAL A 185 15.38 17.49 -5.58
C VAL A 185 16.11 16.26 -5.06
N ILE A 186 16.35 15.26 -5.91
CA ILE A 186 17.07 14.05 -5.52
C ILE A 186 18.47 14.37 -5.00
N LYS A 187 19.22 15.17 -5.75
CA LYS A 187 20.57 15.57 -5.36
C LYS A 187 20.59 16.46 -4.11
N GLY A 188 19.68 17.43 -4.05
CA GLY A 188 19.64 18.40 -2.96
C GLY A 188 19.25 17.78 -1.61
N VAL A 189 18.29 16.89 -1.59
CA VAL A 189 17.89 16.18 -0.37
C VAL A 189 19.01 15.23 0.08
N GLU A 190 19.67 14.55 -0.84
CA GLU A 190 20.82 13.69 -0.52
C GLU A 190 21.96 14.52 0.09
N GLU A 191 22.32 15.63 -0.51
CA GLU A 191 23.36 16.53 -0.02
C GLU A 191 23.00 17.12 1.34
N LYS A 192 21.77 17.59 1.50
CA LYS A 192 21.32 18.26 2.74
C LYS A 192 21.07 17.30 3.89
N ASP A 193 20.43 16.16 3.64
CA ASP A 193 19.93 15.25 4.68
C ASP A 193 20.60 13.87 4.69
N GLY A 194 21.44 13.58 3.71
CA GLY A 194 22.07 12.26 3.58
C GLY A 194 21.06 11.16 3.19
N ILE A 195 19.96 11.52 2.57
CA ILE A 195 18.90 10.60 2.16
C ILE A 195 18.91 10.45 0.65
N LYS A 196 19.13 9.24 0.17
CA LYS A 196 19.01 8.89 -1.23
C LYS A 196 17.58 8.43 -1.53
N PHE A 197 16.94 9.03 -2.53
CA PHE A 197 15.70 8.49 -3.07
C PHE A 197 16.04 7.37 -4.05
N ASP A 198 15.64 6.15 -3.70
CA ASP A 198 15.84 4.97 -4.54
C ASP A 198 14.81 4.90 -5.66
N TYR A 199 13.64 5.48 -5.42
CA TYR A 199 12.49 5.48 -6.33
C TYR A 199 11.93 6.88 -6.45
N LEU A 200 11.47 7.21 -7.66
CA LEU A 200 10.73 8.43 -7.96
C LEU A 200 9.45 8.07 -8.70
N SER A 201 8.33 8.52 -8.18
CA SER A 201 7.03 8.43 -8.84
C SER A 201 6.59 9.85 -9.23
N PRO A 202 6.75 10.24 -10.51
CA PRO A 202 6.54 11.63 -10.92
C PRO A 202 5.08 12.02 -11.06
N PHE A 203 4.17 11.04 -11.15
CA PHE A 203 2.74 11.26 -11.31
C PHE A 203 1.96 10.44 -10.29
N ASN A 204 0.87 10.98 -9.77
CA ASN A 204 -0.03 10.30 -8.88
C ASN A 204 -1.45 10.35 -9.42
N GLU A 205 -2.07 9.17 -9.57
CA GLU A 205 -3.44 9.00 -10.06
C GLU A 205 -3.72 9.81 -11.35
N PRO A 206 -2.88 9.66 -12.38
CA PRO A 206 -3.00 10.46 -13.61
C PRO A 206 -4.28 10.15 -14.40
N ASP A 207 -4.92 9.04 -14.12
CA ASP A 207 -6.19 8.58 -14.69
C ASP A 207 -7.40 9.33 -14.11
N GLY A 208 -7.26 10.04 -13.00
CA GLY A 208 -8.26 10.98 -12.48
C GLY A 208 -8.23 12.32 -13.22
N HIS A 209 -9.30 13.10 -13.17
CA HIS A 209 -9.34 14.43 -13.78
C HIS A 209 -8.86 15.54 -12.85
N TRP A 210 -8.98 15.36 -11.54
CA TRP A 210 -8.51 16.31 -10.53
C TRP A 210 -9.06 17.73 -10.67
N ASN A 211 -10.19 17.90 -11.36
CA ASN A 211 -10.74 19.20 -11.73
C ASN A 211 -11.95 19.62 -10.90
N TRP A 212 -12.06 19.11 -9.68
CA TRP A 212 -13.18 19.43 -8.79
C TRP A 212 -13.24 20.93 -8.46
N ILE A 213 -14.46 21.41 -8.26
CA ILE A 213 -14.68 22.70 -7.63
C ILE A 213 -14.42 22.52 -6.13
N GLY A 214 -13.60 23.40 -5.54
CA GLY A 214 -13.15 23.29 -4.15
C GLY A 214 -12.20 22.10 -3.95
N PRO A 215 -11.05 22.11 -4.60
CA PRO A 215 -10.06 21.05 -4.47
C PRO A 215 -9.55 20.97 -3.03
N LYS A 216 -9.26 19.74 -2.59
CA LYS A 216 -8.78 19.49 -1.23
C LYS A 216 -7.29 19.26 -1.16
N GLN A 217 -6.62 19.08 -2.29
CA GLN A 217 -5.20 18.71 -2.36
C GLN A 217 -4.59 19.07 -3.69
N GLU A 218 -3.29 19.03 -3.76
CA GLU A 218 -2.54 19.06 -5.01
C GLU A 218 -2.87 17.84 -5.87
N GLY A 219 -2.92 17.99 -7.18
CA GLY A 219 -3.22 16.89 -8.09
C GLY A 219 -3.24 17.34 -9.55
N THR A 220 -2.92 16.42 -10.45
CA THR A 220 -3.00 16.63 -11.89
C THR A 220 -3.31 15.32 -12.59
N PRO A 221 -4.18 15.33 -13.62
CA PRO A 221 -4.26 14.20 -14.55
C PRO A 221 -3.05 14.18 -15.48
N ALA A 222 -2.93 13.11 -16.25
CA ALA A 222 -2.04 13.05 -17.41
C ALA A 222 -2.52 11.95 -18.36
N THR A 223 -2.37 12.19 -19.66
CA THR A 223 -2.54 11.13 -20.66
C THR A 223 -1.30 10.21 -20.66
N LYS A 224 -1.44 9.02 -21.19
CA LYS A 224 -0.30 8.08 -21.32
C LYS A 224 0.83 8.65 -22.17
N LYS A 225 0.50 9.39 -23.23
CA LYS A 225 1.50 10.04 -24.07
C LYS A 225 2.25 11.14 -23.32
N GLU A 226 1.55 11.91 -22.51
CA GLU A 226 2.17 12.94 -21.67
C GLU A 226 3.09 12.31 -20.61
N ILE A 227 2.65 11.23 -19.97
CA ILE A 227 3.48 10.47 -19.02
C ILE A 227 4.75 9.96 -19.70
N ALA A 228 4.61 9.29 -20.84
CA ALA A 228 5.74 8.73 -21.57
C ALA A 228 6.74 9.80 -21.99
N ARG A 229 6.25 10.92 -22.49
CA ARG A 229 7.09 12.08 -22.87
C ARG A 229 7.88 12.63 -21.68
N ALA A 230 7.19 12.89 -20.57
CA ALA A 230 7.83 13.42 -19.38
C ALA A 230 8.83 12.42 -18.79
N VAL A 231 8.48 11.14 -18.70
CA VAL A 231 9.36 10.10 -18.17
C VAL A 231 10.63 9.93 -19.01
N ARG A 232 10.53 10.01 -20.34
CA ARG A 232 11.71 9.98 -21.21
C ARG A 232 12.65 11.17 -20.96
N LEU A 233 12.11 12.35 -20.72
CA LEU A 233 12.91 13.53 -20.38
C LEU A 233 13.53 13.43 -18.99
N ILE A 234 12.79 12.90 -18.01
CA ILE A 234 13.30 12.62 -16.66
C ILE A 234 14.46 11.61 -16.73
N SER A 235 14.26 10.52 -17.46
CA SER A 235 15.30 9.51 -17.69
C SER A 235 16.55 10.09 -18.29
N LYS A 236 16.41 10.91 -19.32
CA LYS A 236 17.53 11.60 -19.98
C LYS A 236 18.30 12.49 -19.01
N GLU A 237 17.59 13.22 -18.17
CA GLU A 237 18.20 14.08 -17.15
C GLU A 237 18.94 13.24 -16.09
N PHE A 238 18.36 12.13 -15.63
CA PHE A 238 18.98 11.25 -14.66
C PHE A 238 20.26 10.62 -15.20
N VAL A 239 20.25 10.17 -16.44
CA VAL A 239 21.46 9.63 -17.09
C VAL A 239 22.56 10.71 -17.17
N LYS A 240 22.20 11.93 -17.58
CA LYS A 240 23.11 13.07 -17.67
C LYS A 240 23.73 13.41 -16.31
N GLU A 241 22.95 13.37 -15.24
CA GLU A 241 23.37 13.76 -13.90
C GLU A 241 23.91 12.58 -13.07
N ASP A 242 24.06 11.40 -13.68
CA ASP A 242 24.51 10.18 -13.01
C ASP A 242 23.65 9.80 -11.80
N ILE A 243 22.34 9.90 -11.93
CA ILE A 243 21.35 9.52 -10.93
C ILE A 243 20.84 8.13 -11.27
N ASP A 244 20.95 7.19 -10.34
CA ASP A 244 20.49 5.80 -10.52
C ASP A 244 19.09 5.53 -9.93
N THR A 245 18.41 6.56 -9.43
CA THR A 245 17.04 6.45 -8.93
C THR A 245 16.13 5.81 -9.97
N GLU A 246 15.35 4.82 -9.54
CA GLU A 246 14.39 4.14 -10.41
C GLU A 246 13.11 4.98 -10.54
N ILE A 247 12.65 5.17 -11.77
CA ILE A 247 11.39 5.87 -12.07
C ILE A 247 10.28 4.83 -12.05
N THR A 248 9.30 5.02 -11.18
CA THR A 248 8.13 4.14 -11.08
C THR A 248 6.89 4.84 -11.64
N ILE A 249 6.04 4.10 -12.31
CA ILE A 249 4.80 4.55 -12.91
C ILE A 249 3.69 3.55 -12.60
N CYS A 250 2.42 3.89 -12.72
CA CYS A 250 1.92 5.26 -12.93
C CYS A 250 1.07 5.72 -11.74
N GLU A 251 1.01 4.94 -10.65
CA GLU A 251 0.20 5.25 -9.47
C GLU A 251 -1.29 5.35 -9.83
N SER A 252 -1.79 4.34 -10.52
CA SER A 252 -3.18 4.29 -10.98
C SER A 252 -4.18 4.40 -9.84
N SER A 253 -5.22 5.20 -10.00
CA SER A 253 -6.26 5.41 -8.96
C SER A 253 -7.15 4.19 -8.73
N ASP A 254 -7.17 3.27 -9.71
CA ASP A 254 -8.06 2.10 -9.70
C ASP A 254 -7.42 1.00 -10.55
N TYR A 255 -7.37 -0.22 -10.03
CA TYR A 255 -6.77 -1.35 -10.74
C TYR A 255 -7.37 -1.58 -12.13
N ARG A 256 -8.66 -1.28 -12.30
CA ARG A 256 -9.34 -1.49 -13.58
C ARG A 256 -8.82 -0.60 -14.68
N CYS A 257 -8.22 0.55 -14.36
CA CYS A 257 -7.54 1.40 -15.33
C CYS A 257 -6.23 0.80 -15.83
N MET A 258 -5.64 -0.12 -15.05
CA MET A 258 -4.37 -0.75 -15.40
C MET A 258 -4.55 -1.80 -16.51
N PHE A 259 -5.69 -2.50 -16.54
CA PHE A 259 -5.96 -3.55 -17.53
C PHE A 259 -7.15 -3.27 -18.45
N SER A 260 -7.88 -2.16 -18.25
CA SER A 260 -9.04 -1.77 -19.07
C SER A 260 -9.16 -0.25 -19.14
N THR A 261 -10.16 0.26 -19.85
CA THR A 261 -10.49 1.69 -19.82
C THR A 261 -11.24 2.07 -18.55
N HIS A 262 -12.02 1.17 -17.99
CA HIS A 262 -12.93 1.40 -16.87
C HIS A 262 -13.48 2.83 -16.92
N MET A 263 -13.51 3.67 -16.02
CA MET A 263 -14.06 5.03 -16.06
C MET A 263 -13.20 6.04 -16.85
N THR A 264 -12.21 5.58 -17.60
CA THR A 264 -11.32 6.42 -18.41
C THR A 264 -11.47 6.12 -19.90
N ASN A 265 -10.74 6.84 -20.75
CA ASN A 265 -10.63 6.57 -22.17
C ASN A 265 -9.30 5.87 -22.52
N HIS A 266 -9.08 5.57 -23.80
CA HIS A 266 -7.84 4.94 -24.26
C HIS A 266 -6.57 5.76 -24.00
N GLU A 267 -6.69 7.04 -23.74
CA GLU A 267 -5.55 7.91 -23.43
C GLU A 267 -5.05 7.72 -22.00
N ARG A 268 -5.84 7.11 -21.13
CA ARG A 268 -5.54 6.90 -19.71
C ARG A 268 -5.66 5.46 -19.23
N GLY A 269 -6.53 4.66 -19.84
CA GLY A 269 -6.70 3.24 -19.50
C GLY A 269 -5.66 2.33 -20.16
N TYR A 270 -5.78 1.01 -19.93
CA TYR A 270 -4.85 -0.01 -20.45
C TYR A 270 -3.37 0.32 -20.15
N GLU A 271 -3.10 0.75 -18.95
CA GLU A 271 -1.81 1.33 -18.57
C GLU A 271 -0.67 0.30 -18.65
N ILE A 272 -0.91 -0.96 -18.26
CA ILE A 272 0.13 -1.99 -18.27
C ILE A 272 0.66 -2.20 -19.68
N GLN A 273 -0.20 -2.52 -20.64
CA GLN A 273 0.25 -2.77 -22.02
C GLN A 273 0.75 -1.50 -22.71
N SER A 274 0.18 -0.34 -22.36
CA SER A 274 0.59 0.93 -22.97
C SER A 274 2.04 1.28 -22.65
N PHE A 275 2.49 1.00 -21.42
CA PHE A 275 3.84 1.36 -20.99
C PHE A 275 4.84 0.22 -21.19
N PHE A 276 4.40 -1.03 -21.22
CA PHE A 276 5.30 -2.18 -21.18
C PHE A 276 5.16 -3.16 -22.37
N SER A 277 4.26 -2.91 -23.30
CA SER A 277 4.23 -3.66 -24.56
C SER A 277 4.98 -2.89 -25.66
N PRO A 278 5.96 -3.53 -26.34
CA PRO A 278 6.68 -2.89 -27.44
C PRO A 278 5.77 -2.44 -28.60
N ASP A 279 4.59 -3.06 -28.73
CA ASP A 279 3.61 -2.68 -29.76
C ASP A 279 3.00 -1.30 -29.51
N SER A 280 3.10 -0.79 -28.28
CA SER A 280 2.62 0.54 -27.89
C SER A 280 3.68 1.59 -28.21
N VAL A 281 3.90 1.89 -29.48
CA VAL A 281 5.04 2.68 -29.98
C VAL A 281 5.21 4.03 -29.28
N ASP A 282 4.11 4.76 -29.10
CA ASP A 282 4.17 6.13 -28.54
C ASP A 282 4.35 6.16 -27.01
N THR A 283 4.02 5.09 -26.33
CA THR A 283 3.96 5.06 -24.86
C THR A 283 4.89 4.04 -24.21
N TYR A 284 5.52 3.18 -25.02
CA TYR A 284 6.39 2.14 -24.51
C TYR A 284 7.60 2.69 -23.75
N LEU A 285 7.74 2.27 -22.50
CA LEU A 285 8.82 2.70 -21.60
C LEU A 285 9.73 1.54 -21.16
N GLY A 286 9.49 0.32 -21.64
CA GLY A 286 10.22 -0.87 -21.21
C GLY A 286 11.70 -0.88 -21.56
N ASN A 287 12.15 0.02 -22.43
CA ASN A 287 13.56 0.17 -22.82
C ASN A 287 14.14 1.54 -22.37
N THR A 288 13.44 2.28 -21.54
CA THR A 288 13.87 3.60 -21.07
C THR A 288 14.79 3.44 -19.85
N PRO A 289 16.01 4.03 -19.86
CA PRO A 289 16.90 3.97 -18.72
C PRO A 289 16.23 4.46 -17.43
N ASN A 290 16.58 3.88 -16.31
CA ASN A 290 16.04 4.17 -14.97
C ASN A 290 14.57 3.79 -14.76
N VAL A 291 13.82 3.45 -15.78
CA VAL A 291 12.42 3.01 -15.63
C VAL A 291 12.39 1.55 -15.18
N SER A 292 11.82 1.32 -14.02
CA SER A 292 11.62 -0.04 -13.51
C SER A 292 10.57 -0.76 -14.35
N ARG A 293 10.77 -2.09 -14.57
CA ARG A 293 9.71 -2.94 -15.11
C ARG A 293 8.71 -3.31 -14.02
N LEU A 294 8.11 -2.29 -13.48
CA LEU A 294 7.25 -2.28 -12.31
C LEU A 294 6.14 -1.26 -12.56
N ILE A 295 4.91 -1.63 -12.23
CA ILE A 295 3.80 -0.70 -12.26
C ILE A 295 3.19 -0.56 -10.86
N ALA A 296 2.93 0.68 -10.47
CA ALA A 296 2.31 1.02 -9.20
C ALA A 296 0.83 1.33 -9.39
N GLY A 297 0.01 0.85 -8.49
CA GLY A 297 -1.43 1.14 -8.48
C GLY A 297 -2.00 1.13 -7.09
N HIS A 298 -3.20 1.71 -6.97
CA HIS A 298 -3.93 1.90 -5.73
C HIS A 298 -5.14 0.99 -5.68
N SER A 299 -5.39 0.35 -4.54
CA SER A 299 -6.49 -0.62 -4.40
C SER A 299 -7.85 0.02 -4.06
N TYR A 300 -7.96 1.34 -4.14
CA TYR A 300 -9.24 2.02 -3.96
C TYR A 300 -10.31 1.49 -4.92
N TRP A 301 -11.58 1.52 -4.47
CA TRP A 301 -12.76 1.24 -5.29
C TRP A 301 -12.91 -0.22 -5.74
N THR A 302 -12.04 -1.11 -5.29
CA THR A 302 -11.98 -2.51 -5.73
C THR A 302 -12.28 -3.53 -4.64
N ASN A 303 -12.79 -3.08 -3.47
CA ASN A 303 -12.99 -3.94 -2.31
C ASN A 303 -14.43 -4.42 -2.16
N THR A 304 -15.37 -3.82 -2.90
CA THR A 304 -16.80 -4.15 -2.86
C THR A 304 -17.38 -4.30 -4.27
N PRO A 305 -18.31 -5.20 -4.49
CA PRO A 305 -18.77 -6.27 -3.58
C PRO A 305 -17.63 -7.26 -3.27
N LEU A 306 -17.83 -8.14 -2.29
CA LEU A 306 -16.77 -9.01 -1.74
C LEU A 306 -16.00 -9.82 -2.81
N ASN A 307 -16.69 -10.32 -3.83
CA ASN A 307 -16.03 -11.07 -4.92
C ASN A 307 -15.07 -10.21 -5.76
N SER A 308 -15.19 -8.88 -5.72
CA SER A 308 -14.28 -7.96 -6.41
C SER A 308 -12.84 -8.08 -5.89
N LEU A 309 -12.66 -8.44 -4.63
CA LEU A 309 -11.35 -8.68 -4.06
C LEU A 309 -10.57 -9.74 -4.84
N ARG A 310 -11.23 -10.82 -5.28
CA ARG A 310 -10.61 -11.83 -6.13
C ARG A 310 -10.60 -11.41 -7.59
N ASN A 311 -11.76 -11.02 -8.11
CA ASN A 311 -11.97 -10.89 -9.55
C ASN A 311 -11.10 -9.80 -10.18
N TYR A 312 -11.07 -8.61 -9.60
CA TYR A 312 -10.25 -7.53 -10.14
C TYR A 312 -8.75 -7.81 -9.99
N ARG A 313 -8.36 -8.42 -8.89
CA ARG A 313 -6.97 -8.76 -8.64
C ARG A 313 -6.47 -9.90 -9.55
N ARG A 314 -7.31 -10.89 -9.84
CA ARG A 314 -7.01 -11.91 -10.85
C ARG A 314 -6.84 -11.33 -12.25
N GLN A 315 -7.75 -10.45 -12.66
CA GLN A 315 -7.65 -9.77 -13.95
C GLN A 315 -6.37 -8.93 -14.03
N LEU A 316 -6.05 -8.21 -12.97
CA LEU A 316 -4.80 -7.46 -12.86
C LEU A 316 -3.60 -8.40 -13.01
N ARG A 317 -3.58 -9.49 -12.25
CA ARG A 317 -2.48 -10.47 -12.30
C ARG A 317 -2.31 -11.09 -13.68
N ASP A 318 -3.39 -11.46 -14.34
CA ASP A 318 -3.33 -12.04 -15.69
C ASP A 318 -2.65 -11.08 -16.68
N THR A 319 -2.98 -9.80 -16.61
CA THR A 319 -2.36 -8.77 -17.46
C THR A 319 -0.89 -8.54 -17.09
N LEU A 320 -0.58 -8.46 -15.82
CA LEU A 320 0.81 -8.34 -15.34
C LEU A 320 1.68 -9.50 -15.82
N ASP A 321 1.18 -10.72 -15.70
CA ASP A 321 1.91 -11.92 -16.13
C ASP A 321 2.10 -11.95 -17.66
N LYS A 322 1.08 -11.52 -18.40
CA LYS A 322 1.16 -11.44 -19.87
C LYS A 322 2.29 -10.54 -20.34
N TYR A 323 2.46 -9.39 -19.70
CA TYR A 323 3.49 -8.42 -20.07
C TYR A 323 4.75 -8.52 -19.22
N LYS A 324 4.80 -9.44 -18.25
CA LYS A 324 5.94 -9.68 -17.34
C LYS A 324 6.34 -8.41 -16.60
N VAL A 325 5.36 -7.77 -15.97
CA VAL A 325 5.52 -6.55 -15.19
C VAL A 325 5.32 -6.87 -13.71
N ASP A 326 6.21 -6.38 -12.86
CA ASP A 326 6.07 -6.47 -11.41
C ASP A 326 5.05 -5.45 -10.92
N PHE A 327 4.48 -5.71 -9.74
CA PHE A 327 3.40 -4.88 -9.23
C PHE A 327 3.64 -4.45 -7.79
N TRP A 328 3.43 -3.14 -7.53
CA TRP A 328 3.36 -2.55 -6.20
C TRP A 328 1.98 -1.95 -5.96
N GLN A 329 1.34 -2.32 -4.84
CA GLN A 329 0.21 -1.56 -4.31
C GLN A 329 0.77 -0.43 -3.46
N THR A 330 0.65 0.82 -3.92
CA THR A 330 1.39 1.95 -3.36
C THR A 330 0.55 2.94 -2.58
N GLU A 331 -0.78 2.74 -2.57
CA GLU A 331 -1.64 3.60 -1.79
C GLU A 331 -3.04 3.01 -1.63
N THR A 332 -3.55 3.02 -0.41
CA THR A 332 -4.98 2.81 -0.13
C THR A 332 -5.33 3.32 1.26
N CYS A 333 -6.58 3.69 1.44
CA CYS A 333 -7.23 3.93 2.72
C CYS A 333 -8.72 3.60 2.59
N ILE A 334 -9.49 3.88 3.62
CA ILE A 334 -10.92 3.60 3.62
C ILE A 334 -11.68 4.80 3.05
N MET A 335 -12.53 4.53 2.06
CA MET A 335 -13.35 5.51 1.36
C MET A 335 -14.84 5.28 1.58
N GLY A 336 -15.67 6.12 0.97
CA GLY A 336 -17.11 6.04 1.13
C GLY A 336 -17.77 4.76 0.62
N ASN A 337 -17.11 4.04 -0.30
CA ASN A 337 -17.61 2.77 -0.82
C ASN A 337 -17.26 1.55 0.06
N ASP A 338 -16.50 1.72 1.13
CA ASP A 338 -16.15 0.67 2.07
C ASP A 338 -17.24 0.51 3.16
N GLU A 339 -18.47 0.29 2.73
CA GLU A 339 -19.68 0.31 3.58
C GLU A 339 -19.70 -0.77 4.64
N GLU A 340 -19.02 -1.90 4.43
CA GLU A 340 -18.93 -3.01 5.40
C GLU A 340 -18.48 -2.53 6.78
N ILE A 341 -17.64 -1.51 6.82
CA ILE A 341 -17.11 -0.93 8.07
C ILE A 341 -17.56 0.50 8.31
N GLY A 342 -18.58 0.96 7.59
CA GLY A 342 -19.17 2.28 7.77
C GLY A 342 -18.53 3.41 6.98
N GLY A 343 -17.72 3.09 5.97
CA GLY A 343 -17.04 4.09 5.15
C GLY A 343 -15.92 4.83 5.89
N GLY A 344 -15.38 5.86 5.25
CA GLY A 344 -14.16 6.54 5.70
C GLY A 344 -14.31 7.51 6.86
N GLY A 345 -15.52 8.00 7.15
CA GLY A 345 -15.74 9.00 8.21
C GLY A 345 -15.41 8.48 9.61
N GLY A 346 -14.84 9.36 10.43
CA GLY A 346 -14.36 9.00 11.76
C GLY A 346 -13.02 8.29 11.74
N PHE A 347 -12.43 8.08 12.90
CA PHE A 347 -11.22 7.28 13.05
C PHE A 347 -11.55 6.05 13.91
N ASP A 348 -11.25 4.87 13.41
CA ASP A 348 -11.48 3.62 14.13
C ASP A 348 -10.16 3.01 14.57
N ARG A 349 -9.96 2.89 15.88
CA ARG A 349 -8.75 2.28 16.46
C ARG A 349 -8.90 0.78 16.69
N THR A 350 -10.07 0.20 16.40
CA THR A 350 -10.40 -1.20 16.71
C THR A 350 -10.06 -2.16 15.57
N MET A 351 -10.23 -3.44 15.83
CA MET A 351 -10.04 -4.49 14.84
C MET A 351 -11.06 -4.45 13.70
N LYS A 352 -12.15 -3.71 13.82
CA LYS A 352 -13.16 -3.63 12.76
C LYS A 352 -12.54 -3.15 11.44
N THR A 353 -11.90 -1.98 11.46
CA THR A 353 -11.18 -1.45 10.28
C THR A 353 -9.91 -2.25 10.01
N ALA A 354 -9.15 -2.58 11.04
CA ALA A 354 -7.90 -3.33 10.90
C ALA A 354 -8.08 -4.65 10.17
N LEU A 355 -9.11 -5.41 10.52
CA LEU A 355 -9.36 -6.71 9.93
C LEU A 355 -9.83 -6.61 8.48
N TYR A 356 -10.66 -5.61 8.18
CA TYR A 356 -11.07 -5.30 6.82
C TYR A 356 -9.86 -5.00 5.93
N VAL A 357 -8.92 -4.21 6.42
CA VAL A 357 -7.68 -3.89 5.70
C VAL A 357 -6.76 -5.12 5.60
N ALA A 358 -6.66 -5.95 6.65
CA ALA A 358 -5.89 -7.19 6.58
C ALA A 358 -6.37 -8.09 5.42
N ARG A 359 -7.69 -8.17 5.21
CA ARG A 359 -8.27 -8.90 4.07
C ARG A 359 -7.86 -8.30 2.73
N ILE A 360 -7.80 -6.97 2.64
CA ILE A 360 -7.32 -6.28 1.43
C ILE A 360 -5.84 -6.61 1.19
N ILE A 361 -5.00 -6.52 2.21
CA ILE A 361 -3.57 -6.86 2.12
C ILE A 361 -3.40 -8.29 1.59
N HIS A 362 -4.12 -9.23 2.19
CA HIS A 362 -4.07 -10.63 1.77
C HIS A 362 -4.39 -10.80 0.28
N HIS A 363 -5.47 -10.16 -0.19
CA HIS A 363 -5.88 -10.30 -1.58
C HIS A 363 -4.93 -9.60 -2.56
N ASP A 364 -4.40 -8.44 -2.20
CA ASP A 364 -3.40 -7.75 -3.02
C ASP A 364 -2.13 -8.59 -3.19
N ILE A 365 -1.69 -9.23 -2.12
CA ILE A 365 -0.48 -10.08 -2.15
C ILE A 365 -0.76 -11.40 -2.86
N VAL A 366 -1.82 -12.09 -2.47
CA VAL A 366 -2.08 -13.47 -2.93
C VAL A 366 -2.67 -13.50 -4.34
N TYR A 367 -3.60 -12.63 -4.66
CA TYR A 367 -4.29 -12.65 -5.96
C TYR A 367 -3.72 -11.69 -6.99
N ALA A 368 -3.29 -10.51 -6.60
CA ALA A 368 -2.66 -9.56 -7.52
C ALA A 368 -1.14 -9.75 -7.63
N GLY A 369 -0.53 -10.47 -6.69
CA GLY A 369 0.92 -10.68 -6.68
C GLY A 369 1.72 -9.45 -6.29
N ALA A 370 1.16 -8.58 -5.45
CA ALA A 370 1.86 -7.39 -4.99
C ALA A 370 3.17 -7.75 -4.30
N ARG A 371 4.26 -7.07 -4.70
CA ARG A 371 5.58 -7.20 -4.10
C ARG A 371 5.85 -6.15 -3.03
N SER A 372 5.05 -5.07 -3.02
CA SER A 372 5.02 -4.04 -2.00
C SER A 372 3.57 -3.72 -1.68
N TRP A 373 3.32 -3.43 -0.41
CA TRP A 373 2.00 -2.98 0.03
C TRP A 373 2.15 -1.75 0.91
N GLN A 374 1.49 -0.64 0.54
CA GLN A 374 1.66 0.66 1.16
C GLN A 374 0.30 1.26 1.52
N TRP A 375 0.20 1.70 2.77
CA TRP A 375 -0.94 2.45 3.25
C TRP A 375 -0.86 3.92 2.82
N TRP A 376 -2.01 4.61 2.70
CA TRP A 376 -2.02 5.99 2.23
C TRP A 376 -1.15 6.87 3.10
N ARG A 377 -1.58 7.19 4.32
CA ARG A 377 -0.76 8.06 5.15
C ARG A 377 -0.54 7.53 6.55
N ALA A 378 0.60 7.86 7.10
CA ALA A 378 0.98 7.36 8.42
C ALA A 378 0.10 7.93 9.52
N ILE A 379 -0.20 9.23 9.48
CA ILE A 379 -0.97 9.93 10.50
C ILE A 379 -2.19 10.59 9.90
N GLY A 380 -3.34 10.35 10.48
CA GLY A 380 -4.62 10.97 10.12
C GLY A 380 -5.32 11.61 11.31
N GLY A 381 -6.38 12.35 11.02
CA GLY A 381 -7.27 12.94 12.02
C GLY A 381 -8.57 12.14 12.15
N ASP A 382 -9.69 12.79 11.90
CA ASP A 382 -11.03 12.19 12.07
C ASP A 382 -11.53 11.53 10.78
N TYR A 383 -10.69 10.65 10.19
CA TYR A 383 -10.98 9.86 9.00
C TYR A 383 -10.19 8.54 9.05
N LYS A 384 -10.69 7.49 8.39
CA LYS A 384 -10.01 6.17 8.36
C LYS A 384 -8.92 6.12 7.30
N ASP A 385 -7.98 7.05 7.36
CA ASP A 385 -6.86 7.16 6.43
C ASP A 385 -5.48 7.16 7.09
N GLY A 386 -5.42 7.17 8.42
CA GLY A 386 -4.18 7.11 9.19
C GLY A 386 -3.97 5.77 9.89
N LEU A 387 -2.70 5.39 10.07
CA LEU A 387 -2.30 4.32 10.98
C LEU A 387 -2.32 4.83 12.42
N ILE A 388 -1.97 6.08 12.59
CA ILE A 388 -1.87 6.81 13.85
C ILE A 388 -2.85 7.98 13.80
N ARG A 389 -3.58 8.19 14.90
CA ARG A 389 -4.47 9.32 15.03
C ARG A 389 -3.76 10.47 15.73
N GLU A 390 -3.86 11.69 15.18
CA GLU A 390 -3.40 12.90 15.78
C GLU A 390 -4.55 13.68 16.46
N TYR A 391 -4.20 14.37 17.54
CA TYR A 391 -5.02 15.39 18.20
C TYR A 391 -4.13 16.62 18.37
N THR A 392 -4.25 17.54 17.43
CA THR A 392 -3.32 18.67 17.29
C THR A 392 -3.89 19.92 17.95
N ASN A 393 -3.04 20.64 18.68
CA ASN A 393 -3.41 21.93 19.27
C ASN A 393 -3.72 22.96 18.17
N PRO A 394 -4.57 23.96 18.45
CA PRO A 394 -4.96 24.96 17.43
C PRO A 394 -3.78 25.71 16.79
N ASP A 395 -2.68 25.89 17.51
CA ASP A 395 -1.46 26.54 17.00
C ASP A 395 -0.60 25.63 16.14
N LEU A 396 -0.95 24.35 15.98
CA LEU A 396 -0.25 23.32 15.22
C LEU A 396 1.16 22.96 15.74
N GLN A 397 1.57 23.49 16.88
CA GLN A 397 2.94 23.35 17.41
C GLN A 397 3.14 22.08 18.24
N ASP A 398 2.06 21.51 18.75
CA ASP A 398 2.09 20.35 19.62
C ASP A 398 0.73 19.65 19.59
N GLY A 399 0.66 18.50 20.23
CA GLY A 399 -0.54 17.70 20.34
C GLY A 399 -0.25 16.35 20.97
N ARG A 400 -1.12 15.39 20.73
CA ARG A 400 -0.92 13.99 21.14
C ARG A 400 -1.26 13.05 19.99
N VAL A 401 -0.74 11.85 20.06
CA VAL A 401 -0.95 10.79 19.08
C VAL A 401 -1.42 9.51 19.75
N GLU A 402 -2.21 8.75 19.04
CA GLU A 402 -2.67 7.43 19.46
C GLU A 402 -2.41 6.41 18.33
N ASP A 403 -1.96 5.22 18.70
CA ASP A 403 -1.86 4.09 17.78
C ASP A 403 -3.24 3.52 17.42
N SER A 404 -3.26 2.55 16.53
CA SER A 404 -4.48 1.84 16.15
C SER A 404 -4.18 0.36 15.89
N LYS A 405 -5.21 -0.46 15.97
CA LYS A 405 -5.09 -1.87 15.56
C LYS A 405 -4.70 -2.00 14.09
N LEU A 406 -5.14 -1.07 13.25
CA LEU A 406 -4.73 -1.01 11.83
C LEU A 406 -3.20 -0.90 11.69
N MET A 407 -2.56 -0.03 12.45
CA MET A 407 -1.10 0.06 12.46
C MET A 407 -0.47 -1.28 12.84
N TRP A 408 -0.94 -1.88 13.90
CA TRP A 408 -0.36 -3.14 14.38
C TRP A 408 -0.64 -4.32 13.45
N ILE A 409 -1.80 -4.39 12.77
CA ILE A 409 -2.03 -5.46 11.78
C ILE A 409 -1.15 -5.29 10.54
N LEU A 410 -0.87 -4.07 10.13
CA LEU A 410 0.14 -3.85 9.11
C LEU A 410 1.49 -4.41 9.58
N GLY A 411 1.81 -4.23 10.85
CA GLY A 411 2.98 -4.82 11.51
C GLY A 411 2.99 -6.34 11.51
N ASN A 412 1.84 -7.01 11.52
CA ASN A 412 1.77 -8.46 11.34
C ASN A 412 2.38 -8.92 10.02
N TYR A 413 2.42 -8.06 9.03
CA TYR A 413 3.12 -8.27 7.77
C TYR A 413 4.52 -7.66 7.79
N SER A 414 4.61 -6.35 7.96
CA SER A 414 5.83 -5.57 7.73
C SER A 414 6.97 -5.87 8.70
N ARG A 415 6.64 -6.17 9.96
CA ARG A 415 7.67 -6.42 10.99
C ARG A 415 8.39 -7.75 10.76
N PHE A 416 7.75 -8.71 10.13
CA PHE A 416 8.22 -10.09 10.01
C PHE A 416 8.58 -10.51 8.59
N ILE A 417 7.86 -10.01 7.58
CA ILE A 417 8.17 -10.24 6.16
C ILE A 417 9.14 -9.14 5.73
N ARG A 418 10.41 -9.51 5.66
CA ARG A 418 11.46 -8.50 5.41
C ARG A 418 11.83 -8.43 3.92
N PRO A 419 12.40 -7.31 3.45
CA PRO A 419 12.79 -7.15 2.05
C PRO A 419 13.61 -8.34 1.54
N GLY A 420 13.19 -8.90 0.41
CA GLY A 420 13.80 -10.09 -0.17
C GLY A 420 13.12 -11.40 0.23
N ALA A 421 12.17 -11.39 1.15
CA ALA A 421 11.38 -12.57 1.49
C ALA A 421 10.63 -13.08 0.24
N VAL A 422 10.55 -14.39 0.09
CA VAL A 422 9.82 -15.00 -1.02
C VAL A 422 8.51 -15.58 -0.50
N ARG A 423 7.39 -15.19 -1.11
CA ARG A 423 6.12 -15.83 -0.80
C ARG A 423 6.10 -17.25 -1.34
N MET A 424 5.58 -18.19 -0.55
CA MET A 424 5.52 -19.60 -0.89
C MET A 424 4.09 -20.07 -1.10
N THR A 425 3.91 -21.04 -1.97
CA THR A 425 2.64 -21.72 -2.15
C THR A 425 2.21 -22.44 -0.89
N ILE A 426 0.92 -22.42 -0.58
CA ILE A 426 0.29 -23.20 0.47
C ILE A 426 -0.64 -24.23 -0.17
N ALA A 427 -0.47 -25.50 0.18
CA ALA A 427 -1.45 -26.53 -0.10
C ALA A 427 -2.39 -26.64 1.10
N ALA A 428 -3.64 -26.27 0.88
CA ALA A 428 -4.67 -26.27 1.92
C ALA A 428 -5.55 -27.51 1.80
N THR A 429 -5.80 -28.19 2.93
CA THR A 429 -6.64 -29.39 3.00
C THR A 429 -7.71 -29.25 4.08
N ASP A 430 -8.81 -30.00 3.92
CA ASP A 430 -9.82 -30.13 4.96
C ASP A 430 -9.41 -31.17 6.02
N LYS A 431 -10.28 -31.41 7.01
CA LYS A 431 -10.03 -32.40 8.09
C LYS A 431 -9.90 -33.82 7.56
N SER A 432 -10.44 -34.14 6.39
CA SER A 432 -10.33 -35.47 5.76
C SER A 432 -9.04 -35.63 4.93
N GLY A 433 -8.26 -34.56 4.77
CA GLY A 433 -7.06 -34.55 3.96
C GLY A 433 -7.32 -34.24 2.48
N GLN A 434 -8.54 -33.86 2.12
CA GLN A 434 -8.88 -33.46 0.75
C GLN A 434 -8.37 -32.04 0.46
N ILE A 435 -7.71 -31.89 -0.69
CA ILE A 435 -7.21 -30.58 -1.15
C ILE A 435 -8.40 -29.65 -1.42
N ILE A 436 -8.32 -28.45 -0.88
CA ILE A 436 -9.26 -27.35 -1.14
C ILE A 436 -8.55 -26.36 -2.06
N PRO A 437 -8.95 -26.23 -3.33
CA PRO A 437 -8.39 -25.21 -4.23
C PRO A 437 -8.60 -23.82 -3.61
N GLU A 438 -7.54 -23.00 -3.63
CA GLU A 438 -7.56 -21.67 -2.99
C GLU A 438 -8.01 -21.69 -1.52
N GLY A 439 -7.80 -22.81 -0.84
CA GLY A 439 -8.21 -22.98 0.55
C GLY A 439 -7.41 -22.16 1.55
N ASP A 440 -6.35 -21.48 1.11
CA ASP A 440 -5.64 -20.46 1.86
C ASP A 440 -6.47 -19.18 2.09
N THR A 441 -7.61 -19.05 1.40
CA THR A 441 -8.45 -17.85 1.46
C THR A 441 -9.93 -18.18 1.65
N ASP A 442 -10.38 -18.13 2.89
CA ASP A 442 -11.79 -17.98 3.23
C ASP A 442 -12.03 -16.52 3.62
N GLN A 443 -12.69 -15.76 2.75
CA GLN A 443 -12.87 -14.31 2.92
C GLN A 443 -13.63 -13.91 4.18
N LYS A 444 -14.33 -14.85 4.80
CA LYS A 444 -15.07 -14.67 6.07
C LYS A 444 -14.54 -15.55 7.20
N GLY A 445 -13.45 -16.23 6.99
CA GLY A 445 -12.83 -17.13 7.93
C GLY A 445 -11.31 -17.00 7.97
N LEU A 446 -10.59 -18.12 7.82
CA LEU A 446 -9.14 -18.12 7.82
C LEU A 446 -8.58 -17.72 6.46
N MET A 447 -7.64 -16.81 6.50
CA MET A 447 -6.83 -16.43 5.33
C MET A 447 -5.35 -16.51 5.72
N CYS A 448 -4.59 -17.29 4.96
CA CYS A 448 -3.20 -17.61 5.29
C CYS A 448 -2.26 -17.29 4.13
N SER A 449 -1.07 -16.81 4.45
CA SER A 449 0.02 -16.64 3.49
C SER A 449 1.35 -16.98 4.14
N ALA A 450 2.29 -17.48 3.35
CA ALA A 450 3.57 -17.97 3.87
C ALA A 450 4.73 -17.37 3.08
N TYR A 451 5.84 -17.15 3.80
CA TYR A 451 7.02 -16.46 3.27
C TYR A 451 8.28 -17.10 3.82
N ARG A 452 9.37 -16.98 3.07
CA ARG A 452 10.70 -17.33 3.56
C ARG A 452 11.59 -16.11 3.47
N ASN A 453 12.07 -15.63 4.62
CA ASN A 453 13.03 -14.54 4.68
C ASN A 453 14.42 -14.98 4.16
N THR A 454 15.24 -14.01 3.79
CA THR A 454 16.59 -14.26 3.26
C THR A 454 17.50 -15.00 4.24
N ASN A 455 17.24 -14.88 5.55
CA ASN A 455 17.95 -15.62 6.60
C ASN A 455 17.46 -17.07 6.77
N GLY A 456 16.50 -17.51 5.94
CA GLY A 456 15.92 -18.85 6.01
C GLY A 456 14.74 -19.00 6.94
N GLN A 457 14.38 -17.98 7.68
CA GLN A 457 13.24 -18.00 8.60
C GLN A 457 11.93 -18.03 7.83
N TRP A 458 11.02 -18.93 8.25
CA TRP A 458 9.67 -19.02 7.72
C TRP A 458 8.73 -18.10 8.48
N VAL A 459 7.81 -17.48 7.76
CA VAL A 459 6.79 -16.60 8.30
C VAL A 459 5.44 -17.05 7.77
N MET A 460 4.46 -17.16 8.64
CA MET A 460 3.08 -17.46 8.27
C MET A 460 2.14 -16.44 8.90
N VAL A 461 1.40 -15.71 8.07
CA VAL A 461 0.38 -14.78 8.54
C VAL A 461 -0.97 -15.45 8.46
N VAL A 462 -1.70 -15.47 9.57
CA VAL A 462 -3.03 -16.06 9.67
C VAL A 462 -4.03 -15.02 10.13
N ILE A 463 -5.00 -14.72 9.27
CA ILE A 463 -6.13 -13.87 9.58
C ILE A 463 -7.31 -14.75 9.96
N ASN A 464 -7.98 -14.48 11.07
CA ASN A 464 -9.30 -15.04 11.35
C ASN A 464 -10.35 -13.93 11.27
N TYR A 465 -11.06 -13.86 10.17
CA TYR A 465 -12.10 -12.87 9.91
C TYR A 465 -13.44 -13.24 10.57
N ALA A 466 -13.59 -14.49 11.04
CA ALA A 466 -14.82 -15.00 11.63
C ALA A 466 -15.05 -14.49 13.07
N ASP A 467 -16.30 -14.52 13.50
CA ASP A 467 -16.70 -14.19 14.88
C ASP A 467 -16.45 -15.33 15.87
N GLN A 468 -15.91 -16.43 15.40
CA GLN A 468 -15.61 -17.61 16.21
C GLN A 468 -14.12 -17.95 16.14
N GLU A 469 -13.62 -18.53 17.22
CA GLU A 469 -12.31 -19.15 17.26
C GLU A 469 -12.20 -20.24 16.18
N GLN A 470 -11.04 -20.31 15.53
CA GLN A 470 -10.74 -21.33 14.53
C GLN A 470 -9.47 -22.09 14.93
N GLU A 471 -9.50 -23.41 14.78
CA GLU A 471 -8.31 -24.23 14.95
C GLU A 471 -7.76 -24.62 13.58
N CYS A 472 -6.44 -24.53 13.40
CA CYS A 472 -5.77 -24.99 12.20
C CYS A 472 -4.42 -25.60 12.54
N THR A 473 -3.94 -26.42 11.61
CA THR A 473 -2.55 -26.91 11.65
C THR A 473 -1.82 -26.35 10.45
N PHE A 474 -0.54 -26.06 10.60
CA PHE A 474 0.33 -25.70 9.49
C PHE A 474 1.72 -26.25 9.72
N ARG A 475 2.43 -26.52 8.64
CA ARG A 475 3.81 -26.99 8.71
C ARG A 475 4.58 -26.70 7.43
N VAL A 476 5.87 -26.80 7.54
CA VAL A 476 6.80 -26.78 6.41
C VAL A 476 7.76 -27.97 6.56
N ASN A 477 8.07 -28.61 5.44
CA ASN A 477 9.07 -29.69 5.42
C ASN A 477 10.48 -29.08 5.43
N ASP A 478 10.88 -28.59 6.60
CA ASP A 478 12.21 -28.07 6.88
C ASP A 478 12.66 -28.60 8.25
N PRO A 479 13.65 -29.50 8.30
CA PRO A 479 14.08 -30.12 9.56
C PRO A 479 14.69 -29.12 10.55
N LYS A 480 15.08 -27.94 10.12
CA LYS A 480 15.59 -26.89 11.02
C LYS A 480 14.52 -26.24 11.88
N VAL A 481 13.27 -26.29 11.44
CA VAL A 481 12.16 -25.70 12.19
C VAL A 481 11.84 -26.57 13.42
N LYS A 482 11.92 -25.98 14.60
CA LYS A 482 11.63 -26.65 15.89
C LYS A 482 10.30 -26.19 16.48
N SER A 483 10.03 -24.90 16.40
CA SER A 483 8.85 -24.27 16.97
C SER A 483 8.49 -23.01 16.19
N TRP A 484 7.36 -22.42 16.56
CA TRP A 484 6.88 -21.17 16.00
C TRP A 484 6.61 -20.17 17.12
N GLN A 485 7.15 -18.98 17.00
CA GLN A 485 6.77 -17.85 17.84
C GLN A 485 5.63 -17.10 17.18
N GLY A 486 4.49 -17.00 17.84
CA GLY A 486 3.36 -16.21 17.37
C GLY A 486 3.35 -14.80 17.93
N TYR A 487 2.84 -13.87 17.14
CA TYR A 487 2.63 -12.46 17.49
C TYR A 487 1.21 -12.09 17.11
N ARG A 488 0.39 -11.74 18.09
CA ARG A 488 -1.05 -11.57 17.89
C ARG A 488 -1.50 -10.12 18.02
N THR A 489 -2.38 -9.73 17.11
CA THR A 489 -3.13 -8.48 17.20
C THR A 489 -4.62 -8.79 17.22
N SER A 490 -5.32 -8.25 18.21
CA SER A 490 -6.77 -8.41 18.40
C SER A 490 -7.33 -7.22 19.19
N ASP A 491 -8.64 -7.23 19.44
CA ASP A 491 -9.26 -6.24 20.32
C ASP A 491 -9.01 -6.49 21.82
N THR A 492 -8.44 -7.64 22.17
CA THR A 492 -8.02 -7.90 23.56
C THR A 492 -6.96 -6.87 23.97
N PRO A 493 -7.13 -6.19 25.12
CA PRO A 493 -6.16 -5.19 25.56
C PRO A 493 -4.72 -5.71 25.60
N GLY A 494 -3.78 -4.96 25.02
CA GLY A 494 -2.37 -5.32 24.98
C GLY A 494 -1.98 -6.26 23.84
N GLU A 495 -2.92 -6.81 23.10
CA GLU A 495 -2.62 -7.65 21.93
C GLU A 495 -2.37 -6.78 20.70
N ASP A 496 -1.19 -6.15 20.67
CA ASP A 496 -0.62 -5.36 19.59
C ASP A 496 0.73 -5.99 19.23
N LEU A 497 0.74 -6.96 18.33
CA LEU A 497 1.89 -7.83 18.07
C LEU A 497 2.41 -8.48 19.36
N LEU A 498 1.50 -8.89 20.22
CA LEU A 498 1.87 -9.51 21.49
C LEU A 498 2.46 -10.90 21.24
N PRO A 499 3.68 -11.19 21.75
CA PRO A 499 4.20 -12.55 21.74
C PRO A 499 3.28 -13.47 22.52
N ILE A 500 2.87 -14.57 21.88
CA ILE A 500 2.06 -15.61 22.51
C ILE A 500 2.91 -16.82 22.80
N LYS A 501 2.35 -17.79 23.55
CA LYS A 501 3.04 -19.05 23.86
C LYS A 501 3.54 -19.70 22.57
N LYS A 502 4.80 -20.14 22.58
CA LYS A 502 5.40 -20.84 21.43
C LYS A 502 4.60 -22.07 21.05
N LEU A 503 4.49 -22.29 19.76
CA LEU A 503 3.80 -23.43 19.19
C LEU A 503 4.84 -24.47 18.77
N ASN A 504 4.72 -25.70 19.26
CA ASN A 504 5.52 -26.80 18.77
C ASN A 504 5.17 -27.06 17.30
N LYS A 505 6.13 -27.46 16.49
CA LYS A 505 5.97 -27.62 15.03
C LYS A 505 4.81 -28.53 14.58
N ARG A 506 4.30 -29.37 15.46
CA ARG A 506 3.18 -30.29 15.17
C ARG A 506 1.89 -29.95 15.93
N GLN A 507 1.93 -28.94 16.77
CA GLN A 507 0.81 -28.54 17.59
C GLN A 507 -0.20 -27.74 16.78
N PRO A 508 -1.51 -28.02 16.92
CA PRO A 508 -2.53 -27.16 16.32
C PRO A 508 -2.46 -25.72 16.87
N ALA A 509 -2.70 -24.77 15.98
CA ALA A 509 -2.83 -23.37 16.36
C ALA A 509 -4.30 -23.04 16.59
N VAL A 510 -4.57 -22.34 17.69
CA VAL A 510 -5.90 -21.81 18.01
C VAL A 510 -5.89 -20.32 17.72
N ILE A 511 -6.67 -19.91 16.74
CA ILE A 511 -6.73 -18.52 16.28
C ILE A 511 -8.01 -17.89 16.80
N PRO A 512 -7.92 -16.93 17.72
CA PRO A 512 -9.11 -16.26 18.26
C PRO A 512 -9.94 -15.58 17.18
N ALA A 513 -11.22 -15.43 17.43
CA ALA A 513 -12.11 -14.67 16.57
C ALA A 513 -11.55 -13.27 16.29
N ARG A 514 -11.72 -12.79 15.08
CA ARG A 514 -11.40 -11.40 14.72
C ARG A 514 -9.97 -11.00 15.13
N SER A 515 -9.00 -11.78 14.68
CA SER A 515 -7.58 -11.57 15.03
C SER A 515 -6.66 -11.80 13.84
N VAL A 516 -5.44 -11.32 13.97
CA VAL A 516 -4.33 -11.61 13.04
C VAL A 516 -3.16 -12.11 13.87
N THR A 517 -2.61 -13.26 13.49
CA THR A 517 -1.43 -13.83 14.15
C THR A 517 -0.36 -14.10 13.10
N THR A 518 0.85 -13.66 13.37
CA THR A 518 2.03 -13.98 12.56
C THR A 518 2.87 -14.99 13.31
N PHE A 519 3.15 -16.11 12.68
CA PHE A 519 4.03 -17.15 13.21
C PHE A 519 5.38 -17.08 12.51
N VAL A 520 6.42 -17.08 13.32
CA VAL A 520 7.80 -17.01 12.85
C VAL A 520 8.53 -18.24 13.31
N SER A 521 9.19 -18.96 12.39
CA SER A 521 9.88 -20.19 12.73
C SER A 521 11.12 -19.95 13.58
N GLU A 522 11.36 -20.89 14.50
CA GLU A 522 12.58 -20.93 15.32
C GLU A 522 13.29 -22.25 15.10
N ASN A 523 14.60 -22.16 15.01
CA ASN A 523 15.48 -23.31 14.78
C ASN A 523 15.87 -24.03 16.09
#